data_2c99e3081e0243fd525fb58e37f6f92d
#
_entry.id   2c99e3081e0243fd525fb58e37f6f92d
#
_cell.length_a   1.000
_cell.length_b   1.000
_cell.length_c   1.000
_cell.angle_alpha   90.00
_cell.angle_beta   90.00
_cell.angle_gamma   90.00
#
_symmetry.space_group_name_H-M   'P 1'
#
loop_
_entity.id
_entity.type
_entity.pdbx_description
1 polymer ?
#
loop_
_entity_poly.entity_id
_entity_poly.type
_entity_poly.pdbx_seq_one_letter_code
_entity_poly.pdbx_strand_id
1 'polypeptide(L)'
;IDLCLHMVRRDHGAAVANDVARRTVVPPHRDGGQAQYIERPVPDQQQASTTGARAWALGRLHEPVQLRDMAAQESMSVRTFTRRFREETGVSPGQWLTRQRVERARHLLECTDLSVDRVARDAGFGTAQSLRQHFQAALGVTPSAYRRTFRAGGRDQEGDRGGWARGTRQGRSQSQS
;
A
#
# COMPACT_ATOMS: atom_id res chain seq x y z
N ILE A 1 -9.77 8.09 17.08
CA ILE A 1 -8.92 7.48 16.02
C ILE A 1 -7.67 8.34 15.81
N ASP A 2 -7.79 9.66 15.72
CA ASP A 2 -6.65 10.56 15.47
C ASP A 2 -5.57 10.53 16.57
N LEU A 3 -5.97 10.43 17.83
CA LEU A 3 -5.03 10.33 18.95
C LEU A 3 -4.20 9.04 18.90
N CYS A 4 -4.83 7.91 18.58
CA CYS A 4 -4.13 6.63 18.46
C CYS A 4 -3.15 6.64 17.29
N LEU A 5 -3.53 7.21 16.16
CA LEU A 5 -2.64 7.37 15.00
C LEU A 5 -1.48 8.32 15.28
N HIS A 6 -1.71 9.35 16.08
CA HIS A 6 -0.66 10.26 16.52
C HIS A 6 0.37 9.54 17.42
N MET A 7 -0.08 8.71 18.36
CA MET A 7 0.80 7.90 19.20
C MET A 7 1.61 6.90 18.38
N VAL A 8 0.96 6.15 17.47
CA VAL A 8 1.65 5.20 16.57
C VAL A 8 2.68 5.92 15.71
N ARG A 9 2.37 7.11 15.20
CA ARG A 9 3.31 7.92 14.42
C ARG A 9 4.53 8.33 15.22
N ARG A 10 4.35 8.68 16.50
CA ARG A 10 5.43 9.10 17.41
C ARG A 10 6.33 7.93 17.80
N ASP A 11 5.75 6.75 18.07
CA ASP A 11 6.47 5.61 18.64
C ASP A 11 7.05 4.67 17.57
N HIS A 12 6.42 4.59 16.40
CA HIS A 12 6.77 3.65 15.32
C HIS A 12 7.03 4.30 13.95
N GLY A 13 6.97 5.62 13.87
CA GLY A 13 7.22 6.39 12.65
C GLY A 13 6.02 6.51 11.71
N ALA A 14 6.14 7.44 10.75
CA ALA A 14 5.03 7.81 9.84
C ALA A 14 4.60 6.66 8.92
N ALA A 15 5.51 5.80 8.48
CA ALA A 15 5.21 4.67 7.60
C ALA A 15 4.27 3.67 8.27
N VAL A 16 4.52 3.32 9.54
CA VAL A 16 3.69 2.40 10.32
C VAL A 16 2.33 3.04 10.64
N ALA A 17 2.29 4.31 11.02
CA ALA A 17 1.03 5.02 11.28
C ALA A 17 0.14 5.09 10.04
N ASN A 18 0.73 5.31 8.86
CA ASN A 18 0.00 5.32 7.59
C ASN A 18 -0.52 3.94 7.19
N ASP A 19 0.20 2.87 7.49
CA ASP A 19 -0.26 1.49 7.26
C ASP A 19 -1.42 1.14 8.20
N VAL A 20 -1.32 1.49 9.47
CA VAL A 20 -2.41 1.32 10.45
C VAL A 20 -3.65 2.13 10.05
N ALA A 21 -3.49 3.41 9.66
CA ALA A 21 -4.60 4.24 9.20
C ALA A 21 -5.33 3.62 7.99
N ARG A 22 -4.59 3.06 7.05
CA ARG A 22 -5.15 2.38 5.87
C ARG A 22 -5.96 1.14 6.22
N ARG A 23 -5.52 0.36 7.20
CA ARG A 23 -6.23 -0.86 7.66
C ARG A 23 -7.49 -0.52 8.46
N THR A 24 -7.52 0.63 9.11
CA THR A 24 -8.65 1.05 9.96
C THR A 24 -9.77 1.72 9.16
N VAL A 25 -9.48 2.30 7.99
CA VAL A 25 -10.46 2.99 7.11
C VAL A 25 -11.15 2.03 6.13
N VAL A 26 -10.75 0.76 6.06
CA VAL A 26 -11.51 -0.25 5.31
C VAL A 26 -12.73 -0.64 6.14
N PRO A 27 -13.99 -0.36 5.68
CA PRO A 27 -15.17 -0.79 6.41
C PRO A 27 -15.14 -2.31 6.53
N PRO A 28 -15.38 -2.87 7.72
CA PRO A 28 -15.51 -4.31 7.84
C PRO A 28 -16.74 -4.73 7.03
N HIS A 29 -16.54 -5.62 6.07
CA HIS A 29 -17.62 -6.26 5.36
C HIS A 29 -18.42 -7.09 6.39
N ARG A 30 -19.58 -6.59 6.78
CA ARG A 30 -20.50 -7.33 7.63
C ARG A 30 -21.26 -8.31 6.74
N ASP A 31 -20.86 -9.56 6.75
CA ASP A 31 -21.71 -10.66 6.34
C ASP A 31 -22.81 -10.82 7.39
N GLY A 32 -23.94 -10.20 7.12
CA GLY A 32 -25.17 -10.31 7.87
C GLY A 32 -26.29 -10.71 6.95
N GLY A 33 -26.37 -11.97 6.59
CA GLY A 33 -27.48 -12.57 5.86
C GLY A 33 -27.81 -13.94 6.43
N GLN A 34 -28.80 -13.99 7.30
CA GLN A 34 -29.46 -15.27 7.63
C GLN A 34 -30.13 -15.82 6.34
N ALA A 35 -29.49 -16.78 5.71
CA ALA A 35 -30.12 -17.58 4.67
C ALA A 35 -30.64 -18.85 5.30
N GLN A 36 -31.98 -19.03 5.23
CA GLN A 36 -32.67 -20.26 5.58
C GLN A 36 -32.13 -21.44 4.76
N TYR A 37 -31.84 -22.51 5.47
CA TYR A 37 -31.51 -23.82 4.95
C TYR A 37 -32.57 -24.32 3.95
N ILE A 38 -32.16 -24.53 2.71
CA ILE A 38 -32.80 -25.43 1.78
C ILE A 38 -31.76 -26.44 1.36
N GLU A 39 -31.83 -27.63 1.94
CA GLU A 39 -31.03 -28.77 1.50
C GLU A 39 -31.42 -29.16 0.06
N ARG A 40 -30.50 -28.82 -0.86
CA ARG A 40 -30.31 -29.56 -2.11
C ARG A 40 -28.87 -30.00 -2.14
N PRO A 41 -28.55 -31.28 -2.35
CA PRO A 41 -27.19 -31.70 -2.60
C PRO A 41 -26.77 -31.16 -3.97
N VAL A 42 -26.13 -29.99 -3.96
CA VAL A 42 -25.37 -29.50 -5.10
C VAL A 42 -24.04 -30.22 -5.05
N PRO A 43 -23.57 -30.85 -6.16
CA PRO A 43 -22.25 -31.43 -6.19
C PRO A 43 -21.24 -30.37 -5.72
N ASP A 44 -20.33 -30.78 -4.85
CA ASP A 44 -19.27 -30.02 -4.24
C ASP A 44 -18.41 -29.35 -5.32
N GLN A 45 -18.86 -28.22 -5.86
CA GLN A 45 -18.01 -27.30 -6.55
C GLN A 45 -17.19 -26.64 -5.42
N GLN A 46 -16.05 -27.27 -5.10
CA GLN A 46 -14.96 -26.57 -4.42
C GLN A 46 -14.99 -25.14 -4.94
N GLN A 47 -15.32 -24.20 -4.08
CA GLN A 47 -15.44 -22.80 -4.47
C GLN A 47 -14.05 -22.37 -4.92
N ALA A 48 -13.79 -22.53 -6.20
CA ALA A 48 -12.51 -22.18 -6.81
C ALA A 48 -12.33 -20.68 -6.63
N SER A 49 -11.59 -20.30 -5.59
CA SER A 49 -11.30 -18.94 -5.19
C SER A 49 -10.21 -18.36 -6.09
N THR A 50 -10.19 -17.04 -6.29
CA THR A 50 -9.09 -16.36 -6.99
C THR A 50 -7.98 -15.92 -6.04
N THR A 51 -8.00 -16.37 -4.79
CA THR A 51 -7.06 -15.96 -3.73
C THR A 51 -5.62 -16.36 -4.02
N GLY A 52 -5.38 -17.58 -4.51
CA GLY A 52 -4.05 -18.06 -4.89
C GLY A 52 -3.45 -17.24 -6.03
N ALA A 53 -4.23 -16.98 -7.08
CA ALA A 53 -3.80 -16.14 -8.20
C ALA A 53 -3.48 -14.69 -7.75
N ARG A 54 -4.23 -14.14 -6.81
CA ARG A 54 -3.94 -12.81 -6.22
C ARG A 54 -2.64 -12.83 -5.43
N ALA A 55 -2.42 -13.82 -4.58
CA ALA A 55 -1.20 -13.97 -3.80
C ALA A 55 0.02 -14.15 -4.72
N TRP A 56 -0.10 -14.99 -5.74
CA TRP A 56 0.92 -15.20 -6.76
C TRP A 56 1.28 -13.91 -7.51
N ALA A 57 0.28 -13.12 -7.94
CA ALA A 57 0.47 -11.86 -8.64
C ALA A 57 1.12 -10.78 -7.77
N LEU A 58 0.77 -10.71 -6.47
CA LEU A 58 1.40 -9.77 -5.51
C LEU A 58 2.91 -10.00 -5.37
N GLY A 59 3.37 -11.25 -5.39
CA GLY A 59 4.80 -11.59 -5.36
C GLY A 59 5.55 -11.19 -6.64
N ARG A 60 4.83 -10.92 -7.75
CA ARG A 60 5.39 -10.67 -9.09
C ARG A 60 4.96 -9.35 -9.71
N LEU A 61 4.57 -8.35 -8.92
CA LEU A 61 4.07 -7.06 -9.44
C LEU A 61 5.06 -6.36 -10.39
N HIS A 62 6.37 -6.55 -10.19
CA HIS A 62 7.43 -5.99 -11.01
C HIS A 62 7.60 -6.69 -12.37
N GLU A 63 7.04 -7.89 -12.52
CA GLU A 63 7.07 -8.67 -13.74
C GLU A 63 5.87 -8.37 -14.66
N PRO A 64 5.93 -8.73 -15.96
CA PRO A 64 4.79 -8.63 -16.87
C PRO A 64 3.76 -9.74 -16.57
N VAL A 65 2.96 -9.57 -15.51
CA VAL A 65 1.87 -10.50 -15.16
C VAL A 65 0.76 -10.39 -16.19
N GLN A 66 0.44 -11.51 -16.85
CA GLN A 66 -0.65 -11.61 -17.82
C GLN A 66 -1.88 -12.27 -17.19
N LEU A 67 -3.06 -11.91 -17.70
CA LEU A 67 -4.33 -12.46 -17.21
C LEU A 67 -4.41 -13.99 -17.36
N ARG A 68 -3.85 -14.54 -18.44
CA ARG A 68 -3.78 -15.99 -18.66
C ARG A 68 -2.96 -16.71 -17.57
N ASP A 69 -1.87 -16.07 -17.11
CA ASP A 69 -1.00 -16.65 -16.10
C ASP A 69 -1.71 -16.68 -14.74
N MET A 70 -2.46 -15.64 -14.41
CA MET A 70 -3.32 -15.61 -13.22
C MET A 70 -4.42 -16.68 -13.27
N ALA A 71 -5.06 -16.86 -14.44
CA ALA A 71 -6.11 -17.86 -14.61
C ALA A 71 -5.55 -19.30 -14.49
N ALA A 72 -4.33 -19.52 -14.99
CA ALA A 72 -3.64 -20.80 -14.90
C ALA A 72 -3.31 -21.21 -13.44
N GLN A 73 -3.04 -20.24 -12.55
CA GLN A 73 -2.81 -20.53 -11.12
C GLN A 73 -4.02 -21.20 -10.44
N GLU A 74 -5.23 -20.95 -10.94
CA GLU A 74 -6.47 -21.50 -10.42
C GLU A 74 -7.05 -22.60 -11.35
N SER A 75 -6.28 -23.07 -12.33
CA SER A 75 -6.72 -24.05 -13.34
C SER A 75 -8.01 -23.65 -14.05
N MET A 76 -8.22 -22.35 -14.26
CA MET A 76 -9.42 -21.79 -14.89
C MET A 76 -9.17 -21.29 -16.30
N SER A 77 -10.20 -21.30 -17.14
CA SER A 77 -10.19 -20.51 -18.37
C SER A 77 -10.17 -19.00 -18.02
N VAL A 78 -9.57 -18.17 -18.90
CA VAL A 78 -9.53 -16.71 -18.72
C VAL A 78 -10.92 -16.12 -18.53
N ARG A 79 -11.94 -16.63 -19.24
CA ARG A 79 -13.33 -16.19 -19.14
C ARG A 79 -13.91 -16.49 -17.74
N THR A 80 -13.73 -17.71 -17.24
CA THR A 80 -14.21 -18.15 -15.93
C THR A 80 -13.51 -17.35 -14.82
N PHE A 81 -12.18 -17.23 -14.91
CA PHE A 81 -11.37 -16.47 -13.97
C PHE A 81 -11.78 -15.00 -13.90
N THR A 82 -11.95 -14.33 -15.04
CA THR A 82 -12.34 -12.91 -15.07
C THR A 82 -13.70 -12.67 -14.44
N ARG A 83 -14.66 -13.56 -14.69
CA ARG A 83 -16.00 -13.48 -14.07
C ARG A 83 -15.92 -13.64 -12.57
N ARG A 84 -15.30 -14.72 -12.08
CA ARG A 84 -15.16 -15.00 -10.64
C ARG A 84 -14.35 -13.93 -9.93
N PHE A 85 -13.25 -13.49 -10.52
CA PHE A 85 -12.43 -12.41 -9.96
C PHE A 85 -13.25 -11.15 -9.74
N ARG A 86 -14.12 -10.78 -10.69
CA ARG A 86 -15.01 -9.63 -10.55
C ARG A 86 -16.11 -9.85 -9.51
N GLU A 87 -16.65 -11.05 -9.41
CA GLU A 87 -17.60 -11.43 -8.37
C GLU A 87 -16.99 -11.32 -6.96
N GLU A 88 -15.74 -11.76 -6.78
CA GLU A 88 -15.04 -11.72 -5.49
C GLU A 88 -14.49 -10.33 -5.13
N THR A 89 -13.99 -9.56 -6.09
CA THR A 89 -13.24 -8.32 -5.82
C THR A 89 -13.96 -7.04 -6.21
N GLY A 90 -15.08 -7.15 -6.95
CA GLY A 90 -15.82 -6.01 -7.49
C GLY A 90 -15.16 -5.32 -8.69
N VAL A 91 -13.94 -5.71 -9.09
CA VAL A 91 -13.17 -5.08 -10.17
C VAL A 91 -12.58 -6.10 -11.12
N SER A 92 -12.16 -5.67 -12.32
CA SER A 92 -11.47 -6.58 -13.23
C SER A 92 -10.05 -6.90 -12.73
N PRO A 93 -9.48 -8.08 -13.11
CA PRO A 93 -8.11 -8.44 -12.75
C PRO A 93 -7.06 -7.39 -13.15
N GLY A 94 -7.21 -6.79 -14.34
CA GLY A 94 -6.32 -5.73 -14.82
C GLY A 94 -6.39 -4.46 -13.98
N GLN A 95 -7.60 -4.01 -13.62
CA GLN A 95 -7.79 -2.87 -12.72
C GLN A 95 -7.23 -3.14 -11.33
N TRP A 96 -7.45 -4.33 -10.81
CA TRP A 96 -6.90 -4.75 -9.52
C TRP A 96 -5.38 -4.73 -9.55
N LEU A 97 -4.75 -5.33 -10.56
CA LEU A 97 -3.29 -5.37 -10.73
C LEU A 97 -2.70 -3.95 -10.80
N THR A 98 -3.35 -3.06 -11.57
CA THR A 98 -2.94 -1.64 -11.66
C THR A 98 -3.00 -0.97 -10.29
N ARG A 99 -4.05 -1.18 -9.50
CA ARG A 99 -4.15 -0.64 -8.13
C ARG A 99 -3.02 -1.15 -7.23
N GLN A 100 -2.69 -2.45 -7.28
CA GLN A 100 -1.58 -3.01 -6.51
C GLN A 100 -0.22 -2.41 -6.91
N ARG A 101 -0.01 -2.18 -8.20
CA ARG A 101 1.19 -1.50 -8.71
C ARG A 101 1.29 -0.04 -8.27
N VAL A 102 0.17 0.69 -8.25
CA VAL A 102 0.13 2.07 -7.72
C VAL A 102 0.49 2.08 -6.23
N GLU A 103 -0.06 1.16 -5.43
CA GLU A 103 0.28 1.06 -4.00
C GLU A 103 1.77 0.72 -3.78
N ARG A 104 2.33 -0.18 -4.58
CA ARG A 104 3.77 -0.48 -4.54
C ARG A 104 4.61 0.75 -4.92
N ALA A 105 4.22 1.48 -5.97
CA ALA A 105 4.92 2.70 -6.37
C ALA A 105 4.86 3.77 -5.29
N ARG A 106 3.71 3.92 -4.62
CA ARG A 106 3.52 4.83 -3.49
C ARG A 106 4.49 4.50 -2.36
N HIS A 107 4.56 3.23 -1.95
CA HIS A 107 5.49 2.77 -0.92
C HIS A 107 6.96 3.04 -1.29
N LEU A 108 7.36 2.76 -2.53
CA LEU A 108 8.71 3.05 -3.02
C LEU A 108 9.03 4.55 -3.00
N LEU A 109 8.06 5.42 -3.34
CA LEU A 109 8.23 6.88 -3.29
C LEU A 109 8.37 7.41 -1.85
N GLU A 110 7.71 6.79 -0.89
CA GLU A 110 7.76 7.13 0.53
C GLU A 110 9.08 6.69 1.18
N CYS A 111 9.54 5.46 0.87
CA CYS A 111 10.61 4.80 1.61
C CYS A 111 11.98 4.84 0.91
N THR A 112 12.07 5.31 -0.34
CA THR A 112 13.32 5.25 -1.12
C THR A 112 13.61 6.53 -1.89
N ASP A 113 14.89 6.72 -2.27
CA ASP A 113 15.37 7.80 -3.13
C ASP A 113 15.41 7.44 -4.62
N LEU A 114 14.83 6.31 -5.01
CA LEU A 114 14.84 5.84 -6.38
C LEU A 114 14.24 6.89 -7.35
N SER A 115 14.81 7.03 -8.53
CA SER A 115 14.23 7.87 -9.58
C SER A 115 12.83 7.39 -9.95
N VAL A 116 11.97 8.27 -10.48
CA VAL A 116 10.61 7.91 -10.92
C VAL A 116 10.63 6.79 -11.96
N ASP A 117 11.66 6.77 -12.83
CA ASP A 117 11.86 5.72 -13.83
C ASP A 117 12.17 4.37 -13.17
N ARG A 118 12.97 4.38 -12.12
CA ARG A 118 13.27 3.15 -11.37
C ARG A 118 12.05 2.67 -10.60
N VAL A 119 11.33 3.58 -9.93
CA VAL A 119 10.06 3.25 -9.25
C VAL A 119 9.05 2.66 -10.23
N ALA A 120 8.95 3.19 -11.46
CA ALA A 120 8.05 2.65 -12.47
C ALA A 120 8.38 1.19 -12.80
N ARG A 121 9.65 0.88 -13.03
CA ARG A 121 10.10 -0.50 -13.31
C ARG A 121 9.84 -1.42 -12.12
N ASP A 122 10.25 -1.02 -10.94
CA ASP A 122 10.16 -1.85 -9.72
C ASP A 122 8.70 -2.04 -9.25
N ALA A 123 7.81 -1.12 -9.63
CA ALA A 123 6.37 -1.26 -9.41
C ALA A 123 5.62 -1.99 -10.55
N GLY A 124 6.30 -2.31 -11.66
CA GLY A 124 5.75 -3.09 -12.78
C GLY A 124 4.99 -2.29 -13.83
N PHE A 125 5.22 -0.96 -13.93
CA PHE A 125 4.62 -0.13 -14.97
C PHE A 125 5.39 -0.12 -16.30
N GLY A 126 6.59 -0.69 -16.35
CA GLY A 126 7.43 -0.69 -17.55
C GLY A 126 8.00 0.69 -17.89
N THR A 127 7.20 1.76 -17.90
CA THR A 127 7.62 3.14 -18.20
C THR A 127 7.16 4.14 -17.15
N ALA A 128 7.96 5.22 -16.94
CA ALA A 128 7.58 6.31 -16.07
C ALA A 128 6.30 7.05 -16.53
N GLN A 129 6.05 7.07 -17.84
CA GLN A 129 4.84 7.67 -18.39
C GLN A 129 3.58 6.90 -17.95
N SER A 130 3.60 5.57 -18.06
CA SER A 130 2.52 4.71 -17.59
C SER A 130 2.29 4.88 -16.07
N LEU A 131 3.38 4.90 -15.28
CA LEU A 131 3.27 5.20 -13.85
C LEU A 131 2.59 6.54 -13.59
N ARG A 132 3.04 7.63 -14.26
CA ARG A 132 2.45 8.98 -14.05
C ARG A 132 0.96 9.00 -14.33
N GLN A 133 0.52 8.40 -15.43
CA GLN A 133 -0.89 8.34 -15.81
C GLN A 133 -1.74 7.62 -14.76
N HIS A 134 -1.34 6.42 -14.37
CA HIS A 134 -2.10 5.62 -13.41
C HIS A 134 -2.04 6.19 -11.99
N PHE A 135 -0.90 6.75 -11.60
CA PHE A 135 -0.72 7.38 -10.28
C PHE A 135 -1.57 8.66 -10.16
N GLN A 136 -1.56 9.51 -11.20
CA GLN A 136 -2.40 10.71 -11.27
C GLN A 136 -3.89 10.35 -11.26
N ALA A 137 -4.30 9.33 -12.02
CA ALA A 137 -5.70 8.89 -12.05
C ALA A 137 -6.17 8.33 -10.69
N ALA A 138 -5.28 7.67 -9.95
CA ALA A 138 -5.62 7.05 -8.67
C ALA A 138 -5.56 8.02 -7.47
N LEU A 139 -4.59 8.95 -7.45
CA LEU A 139 -4.26 9.79 -6.28
C LEU A 139 -4.43 11.29 -6.53
N GLY A 140 -4.74 11.72 -7.76
CA GLY A 140 -4.91 13.12 -8.12
C GLY A 140 -3.62 13.95 -8.20
N VAL A 141 -2.45 13.33 -7.94
CA VAL A 141 -1.16 14.02 -7.90
C VAL A 141 -0.09 13.25 -8.67
N THR A 142 0.96 13.96 -9.12
CA THR A 142 2.09 13.30 -9.79
C THR A 142 2.99 12.58 -8.79
N PRO A 143 3.73 11.51 -9.20
CA PRO A 143 4.68 10.82 -8.33
C PRO A 143 5.72 11.75 -7.69
N SER A 144 6.22 12.73 -8.43
CA SER A 144 7.21 13.71 -7.93
C SER A 144 6.62 14.68 -6.90
N ALA A 145 5.37 15.16 -7.12
CA ALA A 145 4.67 15.99 -6.15
C ALA A 145 4.38 15.21 -4.87
N TYR A 146 3.89 13.97 -5.00
CA TYR A 146 3.65 13.07 -3.89
C TYR A 146 4.89 12.89 -3.01
N ARG A 147 6.05 12.57 -3.61
CA ARG A 147 7.31 12.42 -2.88
C ARG A 147 7.70 13.67 -2.10
N ARG A 148 7.56 14.87 -2.70
CA ARG A 148 7.88 16.14 -2.03
C ARG A 148 7.05 16.35 -0.77
N THR A 149 5.75 16.10 -0.83
CA THR A 149 4.84 16.26 0.30
C THR A 149 5.23 15.35 1.47
N PHE A 150 5.58 14.09 1.18
CA PHE A 150 5.98 13.14 2.22
C PHE A 150 7.34 13.46 2.84
N ARG A 151 8.29 14.02 2.07
CA ARG A 151 9.63 14.37 2.56
C ARG A 151 9.70 15.72 3.27
N ALA A 152 8.89 16.68 2.87
CA ALA A 152 8.76 17.95 3.58
C ALA A 152 8.25 17.71 5.02
N GLY A 153 7.21 16.87 5.19
CA GLY A 153 6.70 16.52 6.51
C GLY A 153 7.64 15.68 7.41
N GLY A 154 8.68 15.06 6.84
CA GLY A 154 9.67 14.27 7.59
C GLY A 154 10.86 15.10 8.12
N ARG A 155 11.22 16.20 7.46
CA ARG A 155 12.36 17.03 7.84
C ARG A 155 12.09 18.01 8.98
N ASP A 156 10.84 18.43 9.15
CA ASP A 156 10.47 19.37 10.23
C ASP A 156 10.50 18.71 11.62
N GLN A 157 10.58 17.38 11.72
CA GLN A 157 10.66 16.67 13.00
C GLN A 157 12.08 16.30 13.45
N GLU A 158 13.08 16.38 12.58
CA GLU A 158 14.49 16.10 12.93
C GLU A 158 15.23 17.32 13.47
N GLY A 159 14.73 18.52 13.19
CA GLY A 159 15.30 19.81 13.68
C GLY A 159 15.06 20.09 15.18
N ASP A 160 14.07 19.48 15.80
CA ASP A 160 13.70 19.80 17.21
C ASP A 160 14.39 18.90 18.25
N ARG A 161 15.15 17.89 17.85
CA ARG A 161 15.89 17.03 18.79
C ARG A 161 17.30 17.51 19.14
N GLY A 162 17.77 18.62 18.55
CA GLY A 162 19.11 19.17 18.71
C GLY A 162 19.25 20.30 19.75
N GLY A 163 18.17 20.80 20.33
CA GLY A 163 18.15 22.06 21.10
C GLY A 163 18.47 21.98 22.62
N TRP A 164 18.55 20.82 23.23
CA TRP A 164 18.57 20.69 24.71
C TRP A 164 19.92 20.37 25.34
N ALA A 165 21.04 20.38 24.59
CA ALA A 165 22.36 19.97 25.12
C ALA A 165 23.40 21.08 25.19
N ARG A 166 23.02 22.37 25.30
CA ARG A 166 23.98 23.45 25.55
C ARG A 166 23.44 24.48 26.54
N GLY A 167 23.51 24.15 27.80
CA GLY A 167 23.18 25.13 28.84
C GLY A 167 23.43 24.62 30.24
N THR A 168 24.69 24.20 30.58
CA THR A 168 25.14 24.13 31.98
C THR A 168 26.65 23.87 32.04
N ARG A 169 27.47 24.91 31.82
CA ARG A 169 28.82 25.02 32.42
C ARG A 169 29.30 26.47 32.32
N GLN A 170 28.90 27.27 33.27
CA GLN A 170 29.71 28.43 33.72
C GLN A 170 29.25 28.83 35.11
N GLY A 171 30.13 28.67 36.06
CA GLY A 171 29.96 29.23 37.37
C GLY A 171 30.66 28.43 38.46
N ARG A 172 31.97 28.57 38.63
CA ARG A 172 32.65 28.68 39.91
C ARG A 172 34.15 28.63 39.72
N SER A 173 34.77 29.77 39.85
CA SER A 173 36.03 29.88 40.60
C SER A 173 36.48 31.35 40.56
N GLN A 174 36.22 32.07 41.64
CA GLN A 174 37.13 33.10 42.15
C GLN A 174 36.70 33.40 43.58
N SER A 175 37.50 32.93 44.53
CA SER A 175 37.72 33.61 45.81
C SER A 175 39.02 33.12 46.41
N GLN A 176 39.84 34.06 46.79
CA GLN A 176 40.94 34.09 47.74
C GLN A 176 42.36 34.22 47.12
N SER A 177 42.97 35.35 47.09
CA SER A 177 43.65 36.06 48.19
C SER A 177 43.96 37.47 47.77
#